data_41ab698ae55d6ffc3f0f5dc4d963f378
#
_entry.id   41ab698ae55d6ffc3f0f5dc4d963f378
#
_cell.length_a   1.000
_cell.length_b   1.000
_cell.length_c   1.000
_cell.angle_alpha   90.00
_cell.angle_beta   90.00
_cell.angle_gamma   90.00
#
_symmetry.space_group_name_H-M   'P 1'
#
loop_
_entity.id
_entity.type
_entity.pdbx_description
1 polymer ?
#
loop_
_entity_poly.entity_id
_entity_poly.type
_entity_poly.pdbx_seq_one_letter_code
_entity_poly.pdbx_strand_id
1 'polypeptide(L)'
;MRVPAVLGLLVACALICAPVSEACGPGRGYGKRRPPKKLTPLNYKQFSPNVAEKTLGASGRLEGKITRNSERFKELTPNYNPDIIFKDEENTGADRLMTQRCKDKLNSLAISVMNMWPGVKLRVTEGWDEDGNHLEESLHYEGRAVDITTSDRDRNKYGMLARLAVEAGFDWVYYESKAHVHCSVKSEHSVAAKTGGCFPGGALVSLENGSRKAMQDLRLGERVLASLHGDGSGQLIFSEVIAFLDRQSSARTLFYTIETESGAALSLTAAHLVFVAEGNCSGPAPRGQLRTVFASEVQLGQCVVSAQGPGQEGRLSRVIRVQLWEDMGVFAPLTLHGTVVVNDIVSSCYATMDEHWLAHIAFGPLRALHHWGGPMGHQAEGVHWYSSLLHWIGTHILDPKHFHPWSVIASDR
;
A
#
# COMPACT_ATOMS: atom_id res chain seq x y z
N MET A 1 5.19 33.71 -22.86
CA MET A 1 6.38 34.02 -22.04
C MET A 1 6.04 34.17 -20.57
N ARG A 2 5.69 33.07 -19.86
CA ARG A 2 5.40 33.09 -18.38
C ARG A 2 5.83 31.81 -17.65
N VAL A 3 6.56 30.92 -18.33
CA VAL A 3 7.09 29.68 -17.74
C VAL A 3 8.22 29.89 -16.68
N PRO A 4 9.13 30.91 -16.83
CA PRO A 4 10.21 31.10 -15.86
C PRO A 4 9.76 31.58 -14.47
N ALA A 5 8.60 32.24 -14.35
CA ALA A 5 8.12 32.74 -13.07
C ALA A 5 7.59 31.64 -12.14
N VAL A 6 6.95 30.59 -12.71
CA VAL A 6 6.42 29.44 -11.94
C VAL A 6 7.56 28.54 -11.46
N LEU A 7 8.59 28.34 -12.30
CA LEU A 7 9.77 27.58 -11.93
C LEU A 7 10.57 28.29 -10.81
N GLY A 8 10.64 29.64 -10.88
CA GLY A 8 11.24 30.45 -9.83
C GLY A 8 10.51 30.38 -8.49
N LEU A 9 9.18 30.28 -8.50
CA LEU A 9 8.36 30.16 -7.28
C LEU A 9 8.51 28.79 -6.61
N LEU A 10 8.59 27.72 -7.42
CA LEU A 10 8.82 26.35 -6.93
C LEU A 10 10.22 26.17 -6.32
N VAL A 11 11.24 26.79 -6.94
CA VAL A 11 12.61 26.81 -6.41
C VAL A 11 12.70 27.68 -5.14
N ALA A 12 11.99 28.82 -5.09
CA ALA A 12 11.95 29.66 -3.89
C ALA A 12 11.24 28.99 -2.71
N CYS A 13 10.14 28.25 -2.93
CA CYS A 13 9.49 27.46 -1.89
C CYS A 13 10.39 26.31 -1.39
N ALA A 14 11.15 25.65 -2.27
CA ALA A 14 12.10 24.63 -1.88
C ALA A 14 13.29 25.18 -1.07
N LEU A 15 13.72 26.42 -1.34
CA LEU A 15 14.82 27.09 -0.61
C LEU A 15 14.39 27.70 0.74
N ILE A 16 13.12 28.07 0.89
CA ILE A 16 12.60 28.62 2.15
C ILE A 16 12.30 27.51 3.18
N CYS A 17 12.04 26.27 2.72
CA CYS A 17 11.81 25.12 3.59
C CYS A 17 13.06 24.29 3.88
N ALA A 18 14.23 24.67 3.37
CA ALA A 18 15.47 24.01 3.73
C ALA A 18 15.85 24.42 5.16
N PRO A 19 15.91 23.49 6.14
CA PRO A 19 16.53 23.83 7.42
C PRO A 19 17.97 24.22 7.15
N VAL A 20 18.41 25.35 7.70
CA VAL A 20 19.82 25.75 7.69
C VAL A 20 20.59 24.63 8.38
N SER A 21 21.19 23.75 7.59
CA SER A 21 22.09 22.74 8.10
C SER A 21 23.38 23.48 8.45
N GLU A 22 23.58 23.72 9.75
CA GLU A 22 24.92 24.02 10.27
C GLU A 22 25.84 22.87 9.79
N ALA A 23 26.87 23.24 9.04
CA ALA A 23 27.88 22.31 8.59
C ALA A 23 28.55 21.68 9.83
N CYS A 24 28.14 20.47 10.17
CA CYS A 24 28.81 19.65 11.17
C CYS A 24 30.19 19.26 10.62
N GLY A 25 31.23 19.90 11.14
CA GLY A 25 32.59 19.36 11.09
C GLY A 25 32.64 17.96 11.74
N PRO A 26 33.71 17.17 11.59
CA PRO A 26 33.80 15.82 12.10
C PRO A 26 33.84 15.82 13.65
N GLY A 27 32.70 16.06 14.26
CA GLY A 27 32.51 15.91 15.69
C GLY A 27 32.33 14.43 16.05
N ARG A 28 33.14 13.94 16.98
CA ARG A 28 32.98 12.62 17.60
C ARG A 28 31.64 12.56 18.34
N GLY A 29 30.55 12.29 17.61
CA GLY A 29 29.26 12.00 18.20
C GLY A 29 29.26 10.57 18.77
N TYR A 30 29.34 10.46 20.09
CA TYR A 30 28.99 9.24 20.81
C TYR A 30 27.47 9.03 20.75
N GLY A 31 26.92 8.77 19.55
CA GLY A 31 25.60 8.19 19.44
C GLY A 31 25.69 6.74 19.92
N LYS A 32 24.95 6.38 20.96
CA LYS A 32 24.75 4.99 21.35
C LYS A 32 24.26 4.24 20.12
N ARG A 33 25.15 3.49 19.44
CA ARG A 33 24.75 2.54 18.39
C ARG A 33 23.71 1.63 19.05
N ARG A 34 22.49 1.65 18.54
CA ARG A 34 21.50 0.61 18.93
C ARG A 34 22.18 -0.72 18.68
N PRO A 35 22.19 -1.63 19.65
CA PRO A 35 22.75 -2.96 19.42
C PRO A 35 22.02 -3.58 18.21
N PRO A 36 22.71 -4.28 17.32
CA PRO A 36 22.09 -4.91 16.17
C PRO A 36 20.95 -5.80 16.66
N LYS A 37 19.79 -5.71 16.02
CA LYS A 37 18.58 -6.49 16.36
C LYS A 37 18.97 -7.98 16.31
N LYS A 38 18.93 -8.68 17.43
CA LYS A 38 19.21 -10.10 17.49
C LYS A 38 18.08 -10.84 16.77
N LEU A 39 18.40 -11.44 15.62
CA LEU A 39 17.45 -12.23 14.85
C LEU A 39 17.14 -13.54 15.61
N THR A 40 15.87 -13.88 15.68
CA THR A 40 15.40 -15.13 16.28
C THR A 40 14.92 -16.06 15.15
N PRO A 41 15.45 -17.31 15.08
CA PRO A 41 15.02 -18.29 14.10
C PRO A 41 13.51 -18.56 14.19
N LEU A 42 12.87 -18.93 13.08
CA LEU A 42 11.53 -19.52 13.12
C LEU A 42 11.63 -20.96 13.65
N ASN A 43 10.62 -21.34 14.44
CA ASN A 43 10.46 -22.71 14.87
C ASN A 43 9.97 -23.60 13.72
N TYR A 44 10.23 -24.88 13.81
CA TYR A 44 9.66 -25.86 12.88
C TYR A 44 8.13 -25.78 12.89
N LYS A 45 7.51 -25.78 11.70
CA LYS A 45 6.07 -25.55 11.48
C LYS A 45 5.56 -24.14 11.85
N GLN A 46 6.45 -23.19 12.06
CA GLN A 46 6.07 -21.79 12.23
C GLN A 46 6.06 -21.05 10.88
N PHE A 47 5.10 -20.16 10.69
CA PHE A 47 5.02 -19.24 9.57
C PHE A 47 4.94 -17.78 10.03
N SER A 48 5.32 -16.87 9.16
CA SER A 48 5.30 -15.43 9.39
C SER A 48 4.86 -14.69 8.12
N PRO A 49 3.88 -13.77 8.20
CA PRO A 49 3.05 -13.41 9.35
C PRO A 49 2.19 -14.60 9.82
N ASN A 50 1.67 -14.54 11.06
CA ASN A 50 0.88 -15.63 11.66
C ASN A 50 -0.58 -15.62 11.15
N VAL A 51 -0.73 -15.71 9.83
CA VAL A 51 -2.00 -15.83 9.10
C VAL A 51 -1.80 -16.81 7.95
N ALA A 52 -2.87 -17.35 7.39
CA ALA A 52 -2.76 -18.28 6.25
C ALA A 52 -2.18 -17.57 5.00
N GLU A 53 -1.39 -18.30 4.20
CA GLU A 53 -0.69 -17.79 3.02
C GLU A 53 -1.61 -17.06 2.03
N LYS A 54 -2.78 -17.66 1.76
CA LYS A 54 -3.75 -17.16 0.77
C LYS A 54 -4.66 -16.05 1.30
N THR A 55 -4.27 -15.42 2.40
CA THR A 55 -4.94 -14.25 2.94
C THR A 55 -4.25 -12.96 2.51
N LEU A 56 -4.95 -11.84 2.62
CA LEU A 56 -4.45 -10.52 2.28
C LEU A 56 -3.33 -10.02 3.19
N GLY A 57 -3.31 -10.49 4.42
CA GLY A 57 -2.22 -10.21 5.35
C GLY A 57 -0.91 -10.93 4.99
N ALA A 58 -0.96 -11.84 4.02
CA ALA A 58 0.17 -12.63 3.50
C ALA A 58 0.28 -12.46 1.98
N SER A 59 0.45 -13.55 1.23
CA SER A 59 0.70 -13.51 -0.22
C SER A 59 -0.57 -13.40 -1.08
N GLY A 60 -1.76 -13.62 -0.50
CA GLY A 60 -3.03 -13.53 -1.22
C GLY A 60 -3.38 -14.78 -2.02
N ARG A 61 -4.57 -14.79 -2.61
CA ARG A 61 -5.09 -15.94 -3.38
C ARG A 61 -4.37 -16.13 -4.70
N LEU A 62 -4.51 -17.33 -5.25
CA LEU A 62 -4.14 -17.65 -6.63
C LEU A 62 -5.03 -16.83 -7.60
N GLU A 63 -4.42 -16.21 -8.60
CA GLU A 63 -5.09 -15.44 -9.66
C GLU A 63 -5.28 -16.26 -10.95
N GLY A 64 -4.71 -17.45 -11.00
CA GLY A 64 -4.80 -18.42 -12.09
C GLY A 64 -3.44 -18.96 -12.48
N LYS A 65 -3.41 -20.26 -12.81
CA LYS A 65 -2.18 -20.95 -13.24
C LYS A 65 -1.60 -20.31 -14.50
N ILE A 66 -0.30 -20.04 -14.48
CA ILE A 66 0.45 -19.58 -15.64
C ILE A 66 0.98 -20.82 -16.37
N THR A 67 0.78 -20.89 -17.68
CA THR A 67 1.34 -21.90 -18.55
C THR A 67 2.23 -21.24 -19.60
N ARG A 68 3.16 -21.99 -20.23
CA ARG A 68 4.07 -21.47 -21.26
C ARG A 68 3.34 -20.79 -22.43
N ASN A 69 2.09 -21.22 -22.71
CA ASN A 69 1.27 -20.72 -23.81
C ASN A 69 0.31 -19.59 -23.38
N SER A 70 0.27 -19.23 -22.10
CA SER A 70 -0.57 -18.13 -21.61
C SER A 70 0.09 -16.76 -21.83
N GLU A 71 -0.72 -15.71 -22.04
CA GLU A 71 -0.19 -14.34 -22.13
C GLU A 71 0.56 -13.93 -20.87
N ARG A 72 0.13 -14.44 -19.71
CA ARG A 72 0.73 -14.20 -18.41
C ARG A 72 2.14 -14.81 -18.26
N PHE A 73 2.57 -15.69 -19.17
CA PHE A 73 3.93 -16.23 -19.14
C PHE A 73 5.00 -15.13 -19.24
N LYS A 74 4.68 -13.99 -19.87
CA LYS A 74 5.55 -12.81 -19.96
C LYS A 74 5.80 -12.13 -18.60
N GLU A 75 4.99 -12.44 -17.60
CA GLU A 75 5.15 -11.93 -16.22
C GLU A 75 6.28 -12.66 -15.48
N LEU A 76 6.64 -13.85 -15.94
CA LEU A 76 7.72 -14.64 -15.35
C LEU A 76 9.07 -14.19 -15.89
N THR A 77 9.97 -13.85 -14.95
CA THR A 77 11.33 -13.40 -15.24
C THR A 77 12.33 -14.46 -14.76
N PRO A 78 13.26 -14.92 -15.62
CA PRO A 78 14.27 -15.88 -15.17
C PRO A 78 15.27 -15.24 -14.21
N ASN A 79 15.67 -15.97 -13.19
CA ASN A 79 16.71 -15.57 -12.25
C ASN A 79 18.03 -16.29 -12.55
N TYR A 80 19.03 -15.52 -12.96
CA TYR A 80 20.39 -16.00 -13.28
C TYR A 80 21.44 -15.55 -12.25
N ASN A 81 21.03 -15.19 -11.03
CA ASN A 81 21.94 -14.78 -9.98
C ASN A 81 22.94 -15.92 -9.68
N PRO A 82 24.26 -15.71 -9.82
CA PRO A 82 25.29 -16.75 -9.62
C PRO A 82 25.44 -17.16 -8.14
N ASP A 83 24.88 -16.39 -7.21
CA ASP A 83 24.89 -16.66 -5.78
C ASP A 83 23.71 -17.52 -5.31
N ILE A 84 22.86 -17.93 -6.27
CA ILE A 84 21.73 -18.84 -6.04
C ILE A 84 21.94 -20.12 -6.84
N ILE A 85 21.81 -21.25 -6.17
CA ILE A 85 21.82 -22.58 -6.80
C ILE A 85 20.38 -22.98 -7.07
N PHE A 86 20.03 -23.22 -8.32
CA PHE A 86 18.73 -23.77 -8.70
C PHE A 86 18.87 -25.27 -8.94
N LYS A 87 17.93 -26.06 -8.41
CA LYS A 87 17.96 -27.52 -8.50
C LYS A 87 17.70 -27.99 -9.92
N ASP A 88 16.66 -27.46 -10.59
CA ASP A 88 16.30 -27.63 -12.01
C ASP A 88 16.46 -29.10 -12.49
N GLU A 89 15.80 -30.03 -11.78
CA GLU A 89 15.94 -31.48 -12.04
C GLU A 89 15.38 -31.88 -13.40
N GLU A 90 14.36 -31.18 -13.87
CA GLU A 90 13.69 -31.40 -15.15
C GLU A 90 14.48 -30.82 -16.33
N ASN A 91 15.51 -30.03 -16.10
CA ASN A 91 16.29 -29.27 -17.12
C ASN A 91 15.41 -28.40 -18.04
N THR A 92 14.28 -27.92 -17.53
CA THR A 92 13.35 -27.05 -18.25
C THR A 92 13.61 -25.58 -17.99
N GLY A 93 14.39 -25.27 -16.94
CA GLY A 93 14.63 -23.94 -16.42
C GLY A 93 13.43 -23.37 -15.65
N ALA A 94 12.41 -24.17 -15.35
CA ALA A 94 11.19 -23.75 -14.67
C ALA A 94 11.48 -23.19 -13.26
N ASP A 95 12.36 -23.81 -12.49
CA ASP A 95 12.80 -23.34 -11.17
C ASP A 95 13.40 -21.94 -11.15
N ARG A 96 13.87 -21.44 -12.31
CA ARG A 96 14.41 -20.08 -12.42
C ARG A 96 13.35 -19.05 -12.74
N LEU A 97 12.18 -19.47 -13.21
CA LEU A 97 11.09 -18.59 -13.62
C LEU A 97 10.28 -18.16 -12.39
N MET A 98 10.12 -16.87 -12.23
CA MET A 98 9.37 -16.29 -11.11
C MET A 98 8.89 -14.88 -11.44
N THR A 99 7.93 -14.37 -10.69
CA THR A 99 7.56 -12.95 -10.78
C THR A 99 8.73 -12.06 -10.39
N GLN A 100 8.77 -10.83 -10.90
CA GLN A 100 9.85 -9.88 -10.60
C GLN A 100 9.99 -9.64 -9.08
N ARG A 101 8.86 -9.50 -8.37
CA ARG A 101 8.86 -9.36 -6.91
C ARG A 101 9.51 -10.55 -6.20
N CYS A 102 9.18 -11.76 -6.60
CA CYS A 102 9.80 -12.97 -6.02
C CYS A 102 11.31 -12.98 -6.28
N LYS A 103 11.74 -12.65 -7.50
CA LYS A 103 13.15 -12.55 -7.89
C LYS A 103 13.91 -11.54 -7.04
N ASP A 104 13.35 -10.33 -6.82
CA ASP A 104 13.99 -9.28 -6.03
C ASP A 104 14.18 -9.72 -4.56
N LYS A 105 13.14 -10.35 -3.96
CA LYS A 105 13.24 -10.86 -2.59
C LYS A 105 14.21 -12.01 -2.46
N LEU A 106 14.24 -12.89 -3.46
CA LEU A 106 15.18 -14.01 -3.51
C LEU A 106 16.63 -13.53 -3.62
N ASN A 107 16.91 -12.52 -4.45
CA ASN A 107 18.24 -11.92 -4.58
C ASN A 107 18.69 -11.23 -3.27
N SER A 108 17.79 -10.51 -2.60
CA SER A 108 18.06 -9.90 -1.30
C SER A 108 18.37 -10.97 -0.24
N LEU A 109 17.63 -12.07 -0.25
CA LEU A 109 17.85 -13.21 0.65
C LEU A 109 19.20 -13.86 0.40
N ALA A 110 19.62 -14.02 -0.86
CA ALA A 110 20.93 -14.61 -1.22
C ALA A 110 22.08 -13.84 -0.57
N ILE A 111 22.03 -12.50 -0.61
CA ILE A 111 23.01 -11.64 0.06
C ILE A 111 23.01 -11.88 1.57
N SER A 112 21.82 -11.98 2.18
CA SER A 112 21.66 -12.20 3.61
C SER A 112 22.20 -13.58 4.04
N VAL A 113 22.02 -14.61 3.22
CA VAL A 113 22.55 -15.97 3.45
C VAL A 113 24.08 -15.97 3.42
N MET A 114 24.69 -15.36 2.39
CA MET A 114 26.15 -15.27 2.28
C MET A 114 26.79 -14.49 3.43
N ASN A 115 26.12 -13.41 3.87
CA ASN A 115 26.56 -12.62 5.02
C ASN A 115 26.46 -13.39 6.34
N MET A 116 25.41 -14.21 6.52
CA MET A 116 25.20 -15.00 7.72
C MET A 116 26.15 -16.19 7.79
N TRP A 117 26.42 -16.84 6.65
CA TRP A 117 27.24 -18.05 6.57
C TRP A 117 28.20 -17.93 5.38
N PRO A 118 29.43 -17.39 5.59
CA PRO A 118 30.42 -17.28 4.54
C PRO A 118 30.69 -18.62 3.83
N GLY A 119 30.64 -18.61 2.50
CA GLY A 119 30.82 -19.80 1.67
C GLY A 119 29.55 -20.64 1.43
N VAL A 120 28.45 -20.33 2.10
CA VAL A 120 27.15 -20.99 1.89
C VAL A 120 26.31 -20.12 0.93
N LYS A 121 25.75 -20.74 -0.10
CA LYS A 121 24.80 -20.08 -1.04
C LYS A 121 23.36 -20.45 -0.72
N LEU A 122 22.46 -19.59 -1.16
CA LEU A 122 21.02 -19.92 -1.20
C LEU A 122 20.78 -21.00 -2.26
N ARG A 123 19.91 -21.96 -1.98
CA ARG A 123 19.52 -22.98 -2.95
C ARG A 123 18.00 -23.00 -3.08
N VAL A 124 17.51 -22.86 -4.30
CA VAL A 124 16.10 -23.05 -4.67
C VAL A 124 15.90 -24.51 -5.06
N THR A 125 14.94 -25.14 -4.45
CA THR A 125 14.57 -26.53 -4.71
C THR A 125 13.34 -26.67 -5.58
N GLU A 126 12.52 -25.62 -5.60
CA GLU A 126 11.31 -25.53 -6.43
C GLU A 126 11.01 -24.06 -6.71
N GLY A 127 10.71 -23.71 -7.94
CA GLY A 127 10.31 -22.39 -8.40
C GLY A 127 8.91 -22.39 -9.00
N TRP A 128 8.76 -21.92 -10.27
CA TRP A 128 7.51 -22.03 -10.98
C TRP A 128 7.24 -23.49 -11.37
N ASP A 129 6.10 -24.02 -10.94
CA ASP A 129 5.66 -25.39 -11.24
C ASP A 129 4.83 -25.41 -12.52
N GLU A 130 5.32 -26.05 -13.56
CA GLU A 130 4.60 -26.28 -14.81
C GLU A 130 3.95 -27.66 -14.87
N ASP A 131 4.44 -28.62 -14.09
CA ASP A 131 4.11 -30.05 -14.19
C ASP A 131 2.92 -30.47 -13.32
N GLY A 132 2.52 -29.63 -12.36
CA GLY A 132 1.36 -29.90 -11.52
C GLY A 132 1.65 -30.73 -10.27
N ASN A 133 2.87 -30.64 -9.74
CA ASN A 133 3.32 -31.38 -8.55
C ASN A 133 2.80 -30.80 -7.23
N HIS A 134 2.25 -29.59 -7.24
CA HIS A 134 1.70 -28.91 -6.06
C HIS A 134 0.17 -29.03 -5.98
N LEU A 135 -0.38 -28.66 -4.82
CA LEU A 135 -1.83 -28.53 -4.63
C LEU A 135 -2.43 -27.54 -5.64
N GLU A 136 -3.69 -27.76 -6.03
CA GLU A 136 -4.37 -27.03 -7.12
C GLU A 136 -4.31 -25.50 -7.01
N GLU A 137 -4.28 -24.97 -5.79
CA GLU A 137 -4.20 -23.51 -5.55
C GLU A 137 -2.81 -23.03 -5.12
N SER A 138 -1.75 -23.75 -5.45
CA SER A 138 -0.39 -23.36 -5.06
C SER A 138 0.07 -22.11 -5.81
N LEU A 139 0.77 -21.20 -5.09
CA LEU A 139 1.36 -20.00 -5.68
C LEU A 139 2.60 -20.31 -6.53
N HIS A 140 3.15 -21.51 -6.48
CA HIS A 140 4.17 -21.98 -7.41
C HIS A 140 3.68 -21.92 -8.87
N TYR A 141 2.41 -22.21 -9.13
CA TYR A 141 1.82 -22.11 -10.47
C TYR A 141 1.79 -20.70 -11.07
N GLU A 142 2.03 -19.68 -10.26
CA GLU A 142 2.12 -18.28 -10.70
C GLU A 142 3.55 -17.72 -10.61
N GLY A 143 4.54 -18.55 -10.27
CA GLY A 143 5.91 -18.09 -10.00
C GLY A 143 6.02 -17.12 -8.83
N ARG A 144 5.06 -17.14 -7.92
CA ARG A 144 4.98 -16.31 -6.73
C ARG A 144 5.50 -17.00 -5.48
N ALA A 145 5.82 -18.28 -5.55
CA ALA A 145 6.37 -19.05 -4.46
C ALA A 145 7.67 -19.73 -4.86
N VAL A 146 8.54 -19.94 -3.88
CA VAL A 146 9.78 -20.70 -4.01
C VAL A 146 10.02 -21.52 -2.75
N ASP A 147 10.51 -22.74 -2.93
CA ASP A 147 11.04 -23.58 -1.85
C ASP A 147 12.55 -23.46 -1.81
N ILE A 148 13.08 -23.19 -0.63
CA ILE A 148 14.49 -22.88 -0.44
C ILE A 148 15.17 -23.71 0.64
N THR A 149 16.46 -23.88 0.44
CA THR A 149 17.41 -24.48 1.39
C THR A 149 18.73 -23.72 1.35
N THR A 150 19.68 -24.16 2.16
CA THR A 150 21.09 -23.77 2.03
C THR A 150 21.85 -24.74 1.12
N SER A 151 22.93 -24.29 0.46
CA SER A 151 23.72 -25.11 -0.46
C SER A 151 24.37 -26.32 0.22
N ASP A 152 24.70 -26.21 1.52
CA ASP A 152 25.23 -27.29 2.33
C ASP A 152 24.17 -28.23 2.89
N ARG A 153 22.88 -27.91 2.68
CA ARG A 153 21.71 -28.68 3.16
C ARG A 153 21.69 -28.94 4.67
N ASP A 154 22.34 -28.05 5.45
CA ASP A 154 22.33 -28.14 6.91
C ASP A 154 20.98 -27.69 7.49
N ARG A 155 20.20 -28.65 7.93
CA ARG A 155 18.85 -28.44 8.51
C ARG A 155 18.84 -27.55 9.75
N ASN A 156 19.95 -27.46 10.47
CA ASN A 156 20.06 -26.57 11.63
C ASN A 156 20.00 -25.11 11.26
N LYS A 157 20.25 -24.77 10.00
CA LYS A 157 20.21 -23.40 9.45
C LYS A 157 18.80 -22.98 9.01
N TYR A 158 17.87 -23.94 8.78
CA TYR A 158 16.58 -23.64 8.13
C TYR A 158 15.67 -22.70 8.93
N GLY A 159 15.68 -22.78 10.27
CA GLY A 159 14.94 -21.84 11.10
C GLY A 159 15.46 -20.39 10.95
N MET A 160 16.79 -20.23 10.88
CA MET A 160 17.40 -18.92 10.64
C MET A 160 17.24 -18.50 9.17
N LEU A 161 17.32 -19.42 8.20
CA LEU A 161 17.02 -19.16 6.80
C LEU A 161 15.60 -18.59 6.63
N ALA A 162 14.63 -19.21 7.30
CA ALA A 162 13.26 -18.70 7.33
C ALA A 162 13.17 -17.26 7.90
N ARG A 163 13.90 -16.98 8.99
CA ARG A 163 13.98 -15.61 9.54
C ARG A 163 14.61 -14.64 8.55
N LEU A 164 15.68 -15.02 7.88
CA LEU A 164 16.32 -14.19 6.85
C LEU A 164 15.38 -13.90 5.66
N ALA A 165 14.54 -14.88 5.27
CA ALA A 165 13.52 -14.70 4.25
C ALA A 165 12.46 -13.67 4.66
N VAL A 166 12.02 -13.68 5.94
CA VAL A 166 11.12 -12.64 6.49
C VAL A 166 11.79 -11.27 6.42
N GLU A 167 13.04 -11.14 6.82
CA GLU A 167 13.79 -9.87 6.80
C GLU A 167 14.10 -9.41 5.35
N ALA A 168 14.24 -10.34 4.39
CA ALA A 168 14.36 -10.02 2.97
C ALA A 168 13.06 -9.52 2.34
N GLY A 169 11.95 -9.62 3.07
CA GLY A 169 10.65 -9.05 2.71
C GLY A 169 9.76 -9.96 1.87
N PHE A 170 9.90 -11.27 1.97
CA PHE A 170 8.86 -12.17 1.50
C PHE A 170 7.56 -11.91 2.27
N ASP A 171 6.42 -11.94 1.56
CA ASP A 171 5.13 -11.61 2.16
C ASP A 171 4.58 -12.74 3.05
N TRP A 172 5.05 -13.98 2.82
CA TRP A 172 4.80 -15.12 3.68
C TRP A 172 5.96 -16.11 3.64
N VAL A 173 6.35 -16.61 4.80
CA VAL A 173 7.45 -17.56 4.98
C VAL A 173 7.01 -18.65 5.94
N TYR A 174 7.21 -19.90 5.55
CA TYR A 174 6.83 -21.06 6.34
C TYR A 174 8.00 -22.05 6.48
N TYR A 175 8.42 -22.33 7.70
CA TYR A 175 9.32 -23.45 7.95
C TYR A 175 8.52 -24.76 7.84
N GLU A 176 8.19 -25.10 6.61
CA GLU A 176 7.18 -26.11 6.28
C GLU A 176 7.65 -27.53 6.58
N SER A 177 8.86 -27.86 6.22
CA SER A 177 9.36 -29.22 6.35
C SER A 177 10.82 -29.24 6.78
N LYS A 178 11.31 -30.43 7.16
CA LYS A 178 12.76 -30.65 7.39
C LYS A 178 13.57 -30.64 6.08
N ALA A 179 12.90 -30.56 4.92
CA ALA A 179 13.51 -30.57 3.60
C ALA A 179 13.69 -29.17 3.03
N HIS A 180 12.77 -28.22 3.31
CA HIS A 180 12.77 -26.87 2.77
C HIS A 180 12.03 -25.86 3.64
N VAL A 181 12.22 -24.59 3.31
CA VAL A 181 11.45 -23.45 3.78
C VAL A 181 10.66 -22.94 2.57
N HIS A 182 9.35 -22.85 2.70
CA HIS A 182 8.46 -22.27 1.69
C HIS A 182 8.37 -20.76 1.86
N CYS A 183 8.48 -20.01 0.76
CA CYS A 183 8.42 -18.55 0.74
C CYS A 183 7.55 -18.07 -0.40
N SER A 184 6.64 -17.13 -0.15
CA SER A 184 5.81 -16.57 -1.20
C SER A 184 5.65 -15.06 -1.13
N VAL A 185 5.21 -14.48 -2.24
CA VAL A 185 5.02 -13.04 -2.41
C VAL A 185 3.63 -12.73 -2.94
N LYS A 186 3.18 -11.50 -2.67
CA LYS A 186 1.96 -10.94 -3.27
C LYS A 186 2.07 -10.85 -4.78
N SER A 187 0.94 -10.97 -5.46
CA SER A 187 0.87 -10.70 -6.89
C SER A 187 1.27 -9.26 -7.20
N GLU A 188 1.98 -9.06 -8.32
CA GLU A 188 2.29 -7.73 -8.85
C GLU A 188 1.04 -7.01 -9.36
N HIS A 189 0.00 -7.77 -9.72
CA HIS A 189 -1.32 -7.26 -10.05
C HIS A 189 -2.18 -6.98 -8.82
N SER A 190 -1.74 -7.42 -7.64
CA SER A 190 -2.36 -7.02 -6.39
C SER A 190 -2.26 -5.50 -6.29
N VAL A 191 -3.35 -4.85 -6.61
CA VAL A 191 -3.50 -3.39 -6.64
C VAL A 191 -3.17 -2.78 -5.26
N ALA A 192 -3.26 -3.58 -4.19
CA ALA A 192 -2.79 -3.22 -2.85
C ALA A 192 -1.30 -2.86 -2.80
N ALA A 193 -0.48 -3.29 -3.78
CA ALA A 193 0.94 -2.95 -3.88
C ALA A 193 1.21 -1.68 -4.71
N LYS A 194 0.23 -1.22 -5.50
CA LYS A 194 0.42 -0.12 -6.48
C LYS A 194 -0.44 1.11 -6.22
N THR A 195 -1.50 1.00 -5.42
CA THR A 195 -2.44 2.11 -5.25
C THR A 195 -2.28 2.80 -3.93
N GLY A 196 -2.09 4.11 -4.00
CA GLY A 196 -2.48 5.03 -2.94
C GLY A 196 -3.92 4.77 -2.52
N GLY A 197 -4.42 5.33 -1.44
CA GLY A 197 -5.75 5.03 -0.93
C GLY A 197 -6.86 5.35 -1.92
N CYS A 198 -7.77 4.41 -2.07
CA CYS A 198 -8.83 4.47 -3.07
C CYS A 198 -10.14 3.91 -2.55
N PHE A 199 -11.24 4.30 -3.22
CA PHE A 199 -12.59 3.81 -3.03
C PHE A 199 -12.97 2.85 -4.16
N PRO A 200 -13.89 1.89 -3.94
CA PRO A 200 -14.43 1.04 -5.00
C PRO A 200 -15.32 1.84 -5.95
N GLY A 201 -15.46 1.36 -7.18
CA GLY A 201 -16.25 2.02 -8.22
C GLY A 201 -17.71 2.21 -7.87
N GLY A 202 -18.31 1.27 -7.12
CA GLY A 202 -19.69 1.32 -6.65
C GLY A 202 -19.94 2.22 -5.44
N ALA A 203 -18.89 2.77 -4.78
CA ALA A 203 -19.07 3.68 -3.64
C ALA A 203 -19.83 4.95 -4.07
N LEU A 204 -20.72 5.45 -3.20
CA LEU A 204 -21.62 6.54 -3.53
C LEU A 204 -21.18 7.86 -2.91
N VAL A 205 -21.21 8.91 -3.70
CA VAL A 205 -21.04 10.31 -3.28
C VAL A 205 -22.34 11.10 -3.49
N SER A 206 -22.56 12.10 -2.65
CA SER A 206 -23.72 13.02 -2.77
C SER A 206 -23.30 14.25 -3.54
N LEU A 207 -24.05 14.58 -4.60
CA LEU A 207 -23.81 15.76 -5.45
C LEU A 207 -24.65 16.97 -4.97
N GLU A 208 -24.24 18.16 -5.36
CA GLU A 208 -24.91 19.44 -5.00
C GLU A 208 -26.37 19.51 -5.48
N ASN A 209 -26.70 18.81 -6.56
CA ASN A 209 -28.09 18.72 -7.07
C ASN A 209 -28.99 17.77 -6.27
N GLY A 210 -28.47 17.20 -5.16
CA GLY A 210 -29.19 16.26 -4.30
C GLY A 210 -29.17 14.80 -4.78
N SER A 211 -28.59 14.50 -5.94
CA SER A 211 -28.47 13.11 -6.42
C SER A 211 -27.28 12.39 -5.78
N ARG A 212 -27.35 11.06 -5.75
CA ARG A 212 -26.20 10.21 -5.44
C ARG A 212 -25.60 9.65 -6.72
N LYS A 213 -24.28 9.56 -6.77
CA LYS A 213 -23.52 9.08 -7.92
C LYS A 213 -22.47 8.08 -7.51
N ALA A 214 -22.29 7.04 -8.32
CA ALA A 214 -21.21 6.07 -8.09
C ALA A 214 -19.86 6.70 -8.39
N MET A 215 -18.83 6.32 -7.64
CA MET A 215 -17.48 6.85 -7.74
C MET A 215 -16.89 6.68 -9.15
N GLN A 216 -17.18 5.55 -9.82
CA GLN A 216 -16.76 5.29 -11.20
C GLN A 216 -17.32 6.29 -12.23
N ASP A 217 -18.50 6.84 -11.95
CA ASP A 217 -19.21 7.79 -12.85
C ASP A 217 -18.90 9.25 -12.52
N LEU A 218 -18.19 9.51 -11.42
CA LEU A 218 -17.81 10.83 -10.95
C LEU A 218 -16.86 11.50 -11.94
N ARG A 219 -17.06 12.81 -12.20
CA ARG A 219 -16.29 13.60 -13.17
C ARG A 219 -15.62 14.79 -12.51
N LEU A 220 -14.56 15.27 -13.15
CA LEU A 220 -13.91 16.54 -12.77
C LEU A 220 -14.90 17.70 -12.89
N GLY A 221 -14.81 18.65 -11.96
CA GLY A 221 -15.70 19.81 -11.88
C GLY A 221 -17.02 19.55 -11.15
N GLU A 222 -17.41 18.30 -10.88
CA GLU A 222 -18.59 18.00 -10.08
C GLU A 222 -18.33 18.31 -8.60
N ARG A 223 -19.38 18.80 -7.93
CA ARG A 223 -19.28 19.18 -6.52
C ARG A 223 -19.92 18.11 -5.64
N VAL A 224 -19.08 17.52 -4.78
CA VAL A 224 -19.44 16.43 -3.85
C VAL A 224 -19.45 16.93 -2.43
N LEU A 225 -20.23 16.26 -1.57
CA LEU A 225 -20.27 16.55 -0.14
C LEU A 225 -18.89 16.27 0.48
N ALA A 226 -18.41 17.20 1.30
CA ALA A 226 -17.12 17.18 1.96
C ALA A 226 -17.18 17.91 3.30
N SER A 227 -16.19 17.77 4.15
CA SER A 227 -16.05 18.60 5.36
C SER A 227 -15.40 19.95 5.01
N LEU A 228 -15.90 21.03 5.61
CA LEU A 228 -15.34 22.38 5.47
C LEU A 228 -13.89 22.45 5.97
N HIS A 229 -13.58 21.76 7.04
CA HIS A 229 -12.25 21.70 7.61
C HIS A 229 -11.51 20.44 7.15
N GLY A 230 -10.23 20.61 6.78
CA GLY A 230 -9.39 19.49 6.33
C GLY A 230 -9.13 18.42 7.39
N ASP A 231 -9.47 18.67 8.67
CA ASP A 231 -9.38 17.71 9.76
C ASP A 231 -10.57 16.75 9.87
N GLY A 232 -11.49 16.79 8.90
CA GLY A 232 -12.70 15.96 8.88
C GLY A 232 -13.84 16.45 9.78
N SER A 233 -13.61 17.52 10.54
CA SER A 233 -14.61 18.12 11.45
C SER A 233 -15.39 19.26 10.78
N GLY A 234 -16.40 19.76 11.51
CA GLY A 234 -17.15 20.95 11.14
C GLY A 234 -18.31 20.67 10.19
N GLN A 235 -18.78 21.78 9.58
CA GLN A 235 -19.93 21.77 8.70
C GLN A 235 -19.64 21.06 7.38
N LEU A 236 -20.61 20.32 6.87
CA LEU A 236 -20.54 19.67 5.57
C LEU A 236 -20.95 20.63 4.47
N ILE A 237 -20.12 20.72 3.44
CA ILE A 237 -20.24 21.61 2.30
C ILE A 237 -20.07 20.84 0.99
N PHE A 238 -20.44 21.44 -0.14
CA PHE A 238 -20.10 20.91 -1.43
C PHE A 238 -18.75 21.43 -1.90
N SER A 239 -17.84 20.53 -2.23
CA SER A 239 -16.48 20.77 -2.69
C SER A 239 -16.26 20.21 -4.09
N GLU A 240 -15.61 20.96 -4.95
CA GLU A 240 -15.36 20.56 -6.33
C GLU A 240 -14.29 19.47 -6.42
N VAL A 241 -14.51 18.47 -7.26
CA VAL A 241 -13.53 17.43 -7.62
C VAL A 241 -12.58 17.99 -8.66
N ILE A 242 -11.34 18.23 -8.28
CA ILE A 242 -10.33 18.92 -9.11
C ILE A 242 -9.39 17.96 -9.84
N ALA A 243 -9.22 16.74 -9.33
CA ALA A 243 -8.38 15.71 -9.94
C ALA A 243 -8.82 14.31 -9.47
N PHE A 244 -8.35 13.27 -10.15
CA PHE A 244 -8.24 11.92 -9.60
C PHE A 244 -6.77 11.62 -9.35
N LEU A 245 -6.41 11.28 -8.13
CA LEU A 245 -5.05 10.89 -7.76
C LEU A 245 -4.72 9.48 -8.25
N ASP A 246 -5.75 8.65 -8.37
CA ASP A 246 -5.73 7.36 -9.04
C ASP A 246 -7.11 7.05 -9.61
N ARG A 247 -7.15 6.40 -10.78
CA ARG A 247 -8.39 5.97 -11.46
C ARG A 247 -8.12 4.73 -12.28
N GLN A 248 -8.69 3.59 -11.88
CA GLN A 248 -8.54 2.32 -12.59
C GLN A 248 -9.87 1.57 -12.56
N SER A 249 -10.64 1.69 -13.63
CA SER A 249 -12.03 1.21 -13.69
C SER A 249 -12.14 -0.31 -13.68
N SER A 250 -11.17 -1.02 -14.25
CA SER A 250 -11.18 -2.49 -14.39
C SER A 250 -10.38 -3.23 -13.30
N ALA A 251 -9.71 -2.50 -12.42
CA ALA A 251 -8.90 -3.12 -11.38
C ALA A 251 -9.77 -3.80 -10.33
N ARG A 252 -9.44 -5.04 -9.96
CA ARG A 252 -10.00 -5.73 -8.79
C ARG A 252 -9.06 -5.55 -7.63
N THR A 253 -9.59 -5.15 -6.50
CA THR A 253 -8.79 -4.99 -5.28
C THR A 253 -9.61 -5.24 -4.03
N LEU A 254 -8.91 -5.27 -2.92
CA LEU A 254 -9.48 -5.54 -1.62
C LEU A 254 -9.64 -4.26 -0.82
N PHE A 255 -10.82 -4.14 -0.29
CA PHE A 255 -11.24 -3.01 0.52
C PHE A 255 -11.52 -3.43 1.95
N TYR A 256 -11.09 -2.62 2.89
CA TYR A 256 -11.55 -2.64 4.26
C TYR A 256 -12.91 -1.96 4.30
N THR A 257 -13.95 -2.72 4.60
CA THR A 257 -15.31 -2.20 4.78
C THR A 257 -15.55 -1.98 6.26
N ILE A 258 -15.75 -0.71 6.63
CA ILE A 258 -15.97 -0.21 7.99
C ILE A 258 -17.46 0.05 8.14
N GLU A 259 -18.14 -0.79 8.92
CA GLU A 259 -19.57 -0.62 9.22
C GLU A 259 -19.74 0.10 10.55
N THR A 260 -20.70 1.00 10.59
CA THR A 260 -20.98 1.84 11.74
C THR A 260 -22.34 1.56 12.36
N GLU A 261 -22.50 1.95 13.62
CA GLU A 261 -23.78 1.87 14.37
C GLU A 261 -24.93 2.64 13.69
N SER A 262 -24.61 3.69 12.91
CA SER A 262 -25.61 4.43 12.10
C SER A 262 -26.07 3.66 10.85
N GLY A 263 -25.53 2.49 10.56
CA GLY A 263 -25.84 1.69 9.37
C GLY A 263 -25.06 2.10 8.11
N ALA A 264 -24.18 3.08 8.19
CA ALA A 264 -23.31 3.46 7.08
C ALA A 264 -22.12 2.49 6.97
N ALA A 265 -21.68 2.22 5.72
CA ALA A 265 -20.57 1.32 5.44
C ALA A 265 -19.61 1.96 4.43
N LEU A 266 -18.37 2.19 4.85
CA LEU A 266 -17.31 2.80 4.06
C LEU A 266 -16.28 1.74 3.64
N SER A 267 -16.06 1.61 2.34
CA SER A 267 -15.05 0.68 1.79
C SER A 267 -13.86 1.46 1.23
N LEU A 268 -12.65 1.10 1.66
CA LEU A 268 -11.40 1.77 1.30
C LEU A 268 -10.25 0.77 1.19
N THR A 269 -9.25 1.10 0.39
CA THR A 269 -8.00 0.32 0.38
C THR A 269 -7.21 0.52 1.69
N ALA A 270 -6.33 -0.43 2.01
CA ALA A 270 -5.61 -0.50 3.29
C ALA A 270 -4.92 0.79 3.72
N ALA A 271 -4.25 1.46 2.78
CA ALA A 271 -3.45 2.66 3.03
C ALA A 271 -4.24 3.98 2.97
N HIS A 272 -5.56 3.93 2.81
CA HIS A 272 -6.41 5.12 2.79
C HIS A 272 -6.60 5.69 4.19
N LEU A 273 -6.60 7.02 4.33
CA LEU A 273 -6.78 7.68 5.62
C LEU A 273 -8.25 7.85 6.00
N VAL A 274 -8.55 7.48 7.23
CA VAL A 274 -9.87 7.64 7.86
C VAL A 274 -9.74 8.54 9.08
N PHE A 275 -10.70 9.45 9.29
CA PHE A 275 -10.78 10.27 10.49
C PHE A 275 -11.44 9.48 11.61
N VAL A 276 -10.73 9.33 12.73
CA VAL A 276 -11.23 8.59 13.90
C VAL A 276 -11.10 9.40 15.17
N ALA A 277 -12.01 9.13 16.12
CA ALA A 277 -11.92 9.59 17.49
C ALA A 277 -12.02 8.39 18.44
N GLU A 278 -11.48 8.57 19.65
CA GLU A 278 -11.58 7.59 20.72
C GLU A 278 -12.68 7.96 21.72
N GLY A 279 -13.24 6.99 22.39
CA GLY A 279 -14.15 7.19 23.52
C GLY A 279 -15.63 7.21 23.15
N ASN A 280 -16.37 8.25 23.56
CA ASN A 280 -17.80 8.30 23.34
C ASN A 280 -18.15 8.76 21.91
N CYS A 281 -18.83 7.90 21.15
CA CYS A 281 -19.24 8.17 19.77
C CYS A 281 -20.57 8.96 19.68
N SER A 282 -20.89 9.79 20.65
CA SER A 282 -22.13 10.58 20.69
C SER A 282 -21.83 12.07 20.41
N GLY A 283 -22.67 12.70 19.58
CA GLY A 283 -22.59 14.13 19.31
C GLY A 283 -21.83 14.53 18.05
N PRO A 284 -21.59 15.83 17.84
CA PRO A 284 -20.88 16.35 16.70
C PRO A 284 -19.39 15.97 16.76
N ALA A 285 -18.77 15.90 15.58
CA ALA A 285 -17.33 15.64 15.47
C ALA A 285 -16.50 16.78 16.09
N PRO A 286 -15.67 16.51 17.11
CA PRO A 286 -14.94 17.56 17.82
C PRO A 286 -13.82 18.13 16.96
N ARG A 287 -13.72 19.45 16.88
CA ARG A 287 -12.66 20.15 16.13
C ARG A 287 -11.28 19.89 16.75
N GLY A 288 -10.31 19.56 15.91
CA GLY A 288 -8.92 19.36 16.32
C GLY A 288 -8.67 18.15 17.23
N GLN A 289 -9.64 17.26 17.39
CA GLN A 289 -9.50 16.04 18.21
C GLN A 289 -9.60 14.76 17.39
N LEU A 290 -9.93 14.87 16.09
CA LEU A 290 -9.88 13.73 15.18
C LEU A 290 -8.43 13.47 14.81
N ARG A 291 -8.06 12.19 14.80
CA ARG A 291 -6.79 11.74 14.23
C ARG A 291 -7.03 10.95 12.95
N THR A 292 -6.04 10.91 12.08
CA THR A 292 -6.07 10.04 10.91
C THR A 292 -5.40 8.72 11.22
N VAL A 293 -6.00 7.64 10.72
CA VAL A 293 -5.41 6.29 10.74
C VAL A 293 -5.60 5.66 9.37
N PHE A 294 -4.78 4.70 9.05
CA PHE A 294 -5.01 3.90 7.86
C PHE A 294 -6.25 3.00 8.00
N ALA A 295 -6.97 2.77 6.91
CA ALA A 295 -8.16 1.91 6.94
C ALA A 295 -7.89 0.51 7.51
N SER A 296 -6.66 -0.02 7.28
CA SER A 296 -6.20 -1.29 7.86
C SER A 296 -5.99 -1.26 9.39
N GLU A 297 -5.93 -0.08 9.99
CA GLU A 297 -5.69 0.13 11.43
C GLU A 297 -6.94 0.50 12.20
N VAL A 298 -8.06 0.70 11.51
CA VAL A 298 -9.34 1.02 12.15
C VAL A 298 -9.80 -0.13 13.03
N GLN A 299 -10.15 0.18 14.28
CA GLN A 299 -10.53 -0.83 15.28
C GLN A 299 -12.01 -0.72 15.65
N LEU A 300 -12.57 -1.85 16.10
CA LEU A 300 -13.91 -1.89 16.65
C LEU A 300 -14.02 -0.97 17.88
N GLY A 301 -15.12 -0.23 17.97
CA GLY A 301 -15.35 0.70 19.06
C GLY A 301 -14.83 2.11 18.85
N GLN A 302 -13.93 2.35 17.90
CA GLN A 302 -13.56 3.70 17.48
C GLN A 302 -14.74 4.41 16.83
N CYS A 303 -14.69 5.74 16.83
CA CYS A 303 -15.73 6.57 16.24
C CYS A 303 -15.26 7.16 14.91
N VAL A 304 -16.04 7.04 13.85
CA VAL A 304 -15.84 7.74 12.57
C VAL A 304 -16.87 8.85 12.41
N VAL A 305 -16.63 9.76 11.47
CA VAL A 305 -17.52 10.91 11.24
C VAL A 305 -18.58 10.53 10.21
N SER A 306 -19.84 10.44 10.65
CA SER A 306 -21.01 10.20 9.80
C SER A 306 -21.61 11.52 9.32
N ALA A 307 -21.98 11.59 8.05
CA ALA A 307 -22.60 12.75 7.42
C ALA A 307 -24.12 12.75 7.68
N GLN A 308 -24.65 13.92 8.04
CA GLN A 308 -26.12 14.11 8.23
C GLN A 308 -26.76 14.85 7.05
N GLY A 309 -25.94 15.51 6.21
CA GLY A 309 -26.39 16.29 5.07
C GLY A 309 -25.67 17.64 4.97
N PRO A 310 -25.84 18.36 3.84
CA PRO A 310 -25.20 19.65 3.63
C PRO A 310 -25.65 20.67 4.67
N GLY A 311 -24.71 21.51 5.12
CA GLY A 311 -24.97 22.57 6.11
C GLY A 311 -25.01 22.08 7.55
N GLN A 312 -24.99 20.78 7.80
CA GLN A 312 -24.94 20.20 9.15
C GLN A 312 -23.52 19.83 9.54
N GLU A 313 -23.25 19.72 10.83
CA GLU A 313 -21.98 19.18 11.33
C GLU A 313 -21.99 17.66 11.24
N GLY A 314 -20.83 17.07 10.88
CA GLY A 314 -20.64 15.64 10.95
C GLY A 314 -20.80 15.12 12.38
N ARG A 315 -21.38 13.94 12.55
CA ARG A 315 -21.60 13.31 13.85
C ARG A 315 -20.76 12.07 14.01
N LEU A 316 -20.30 11.81 15.21
CA LEU A 316 -19.58 10.60 15.53
C LEU A 316 -20.51 9.39 15.48
N SER A 317 -20.03 8.30 14.85
CA SER A 317 -20.71 7.00 14.81
C SER A 317 -19.72 5.89 15.11
N ARG A 318 -20.09 4.94 15.96
CA ARG A 318 -19.24 3.84 16.41
C ARG A 318 -19.01 2.81 15.32
N VAL A 319 -17.78 2.37 15.16
CA VAL A 319 -17.39 1.25 14.31
C VAL A 319 -17.80 -0.05 15.00
N ILE A 320 -18.70 -0.81 14.36
CA ILE A 320 -19.24 -2.08 14.88
C ILE A 320 -18.69 -3.30 14.16
N ARG A 321 -18.20 -3.12 12.92
CA ARG A 321 -17.59 -4.20 12.14
C ARG A 321 -16.52 -3.65 11.21
N VAL A 322 -15.45 -4.40 11.03
CA VAL A 322 -14.43 -4.20 9.99
C VAL A 322 -14.22 -5.54 9.29
N GLN A 323 -14.43 -5.55 7.99
CA GLN A 323 -14.26 -6.76 7.18
C GLN A 323 -13.56 -6.45 5.85
N LEU A 324 -13.00 -7.48 5.24
CA LEU A 324 -12.34 -7.38 3.95
C LEU A 324 -13.26 -7.89 2.86
N TRP A 325 -13.36 -7.11 1.79
CA TRP A 325 -14.19 -7.45 0.65
C TRP A 325 -13.47 -7.10 -0.65
N GLU A 326 -13.55 -7.97 -1.63
CA GLU A 326 -13.03 -7.72 -2.98
C GLU A 326 -14.08 -7.01 -3.81
N ASP A 327 -13.71 -5.88 -4.45
CA ASP A 327 -14.60 -5.10 -5.31
C ASP A 327 -13.85 -4.57 -6.54
N MET A 328 -14.61 -4.05 -7.49
CA MET A 328 -14.12 -3.51 -8.76
C MET A 328 -13.90 -2.02 -8.70
N GLY A 329 -12.84 -1.60 -9.38
CA GLY A 329 -12.48 -0.19 -9.56
C GLY A 329 -11.67 0.38 -8.41
N VAL A 330 -10.82 1.32 -8.73
CA VAL A 330 -9.90 2.01 -7.83
C VAL A 330 -10.00 3.49 -8.15
N PHE A 331 -10.57 4.29 -7.23
CA PHE A 331 -10.85 5.70 -7.47
C PHE A 331 -10.43 6.54 -6.27
N ALA A 332 -9.60 7.54 -6.51
CA ALA A 332 -9.09 8.50 -5.51
C ALA A 332 -9.39 9.94 -5.93
N PRO A 333 -10.63 10.43 -5.75
CA PRO A 333 -10.95 11.81 -6.08
C PRO A 333 -10.25 12.78 -5.13
N LEU A 334 -9.70 13.86 -5.66
CA LEU A 334 -9.18 14.99 -4.90
C LEU A 334 -10.17 16.15 -4.98
N THR A 335 -10.65 16.59 -3.83
CA THR A 335 -11.49 17.80 -3.71
C THR A 335 -10.66 19.02 -3.31
N LEU A 336 -11.21 20.22 -3.48
CA LEU A 336 -10.57 21.45 -3.01
C LEU A 336 -10.28 21.44 -1.51
N HIS A 337 -11.14 20.81 -0.70
CA HIS A 337 -11.00 20.76 0.77
C HIS A 337 -10.19 19.53 1.26
N GLY A 338 -9.82 18.59 0.36
CA GLY A 338 -9.04 17.41 0.70
C GLY A 338 -9.80 16.34 1.47
N THR A 339 -11.11 16.50 1.63
CA THR A 339 -12.03 15.53 2.25
C THR A 339 -13.18 15.21 1.30
N VAL A 340 -13.81 14.06 1.48
CA VAL A 340 -14.98 13.63 0.70
C VAL A 340 -15.91 12.79 1.59
N VAL A 341 -17.22 12.92 1.39
CA VAL A 341 -18.20 12.05 2.01
C VAL A 341 -18.54 10.91 1.06
N VAL A 342 -18.25 9.69 1.49
CA VAL A 342 -18.51 8.48 0.73
C VAL A 342 -19.39 7.54 1.58
N ASN A 343 -20.50 7.07 1.01
CA ASN A 343 -21.46 6.25 1.72
C ASN A 343 -21.84 6.82 3.10
N ASP A 344 -22.06 8.13 3.16
CA ASP A 344 -22.42 8.90 4.36
C ASP A 344 -21.34 8.92 5.48
N ILE A 345 -20.09 8.63 5.17
CA ILE A 345 -18.93 8.76 6.09
C ILE A 345 -17.92 9.73 5.52
N VAL A 346 -17.43 10.66 6.36
CA VAL A 346 -16.36 11.61 5.99
C VAL A 346 -15.03 10.89 5.94
N SER A 347 -14.34 11.00 4.80
CA SER A 347 -13.04 10.39 4.57
C SER A 347 -12.02 11.43 4.05
N SER A 348 -10.75 11.15 4.21
CA SER A 348 -9.69 11.90 3.56
C SER A 348 -9.71 11.65 2.04
N CYS A 349 -9.18 12.57 1.23
CA CYS A 349 -8.82 12.31 -0.17
C CYS A 349 -7.41 11.71 -0.30
N TYR A 350 -6.70 11.54 0.81
CA TYR A 350 -5.28 11.17 0.83
C TYR A 350 -5.05 9.77 1.40
N ALA A 351 -3.85 9.28 1.13
CA ALA A 351 -3.42 7.94 1.52
C ALA A 351 -1.91 7.83 1.56
N THR A 352 -1.44 6.65 1.92
CA THR A 352 -0.03 6.24 1.97
C THR A 352 0.81 6.92 3.04
N MET A 353 0.49 8.10 3.47
CA MET A 353 1.12 8.87 4.54
C MET A 353 0.13 9.03 5.71
N ASP A 354 0.58 8.87 6.96
CA ASP A 354 -0.25 8.88 8.17
C ASP A 354 -0.87 10.25 8.52
N GLU A 355 -0.26 11.34 8.04
CA GLU A 355 -0.65 12.72 8.35
C GLU A 355 -1.44 13.41 7.24
N HIS A 356 -2.77 13.54 7.42
CA HIS A 356 -3.65 14.19 6.45
C HIS A 356 -3.24 15.63 6.12
N TRP A 357 -2.88 16.45 7.14
CA TRP A 357 -2.55 17.86 6.95
C TRP A 357 -1.29 18.03 6.09
N LEU A 358 -0.30 17.14 6.27
CA LEU A 358 0.94 17.18 5.50
C LEU A 358 0.68 16.80 4.03
N ALA A 359 -0.12 15.75 3.82
CA ALA A 359 -0.59 15.40 2.46
C ALA A 359 -1.38 16.55 1.85
N HIS A 360 -2.27 17.20 2.62
CA HIS A 360 -3.05 18.34 2.14
C HIS A 360 -2.16 19.50 1.72
N ILE A 361 -1.11 19.84 2.47
CA ILE A 361 -0.13 20.86 2.06
C ILE A 361 0.63 20.43 0.81
N ALA A 362 1.12 19.19 0.74
CA ALA A 362 1.87 18.68 -0.40
C ALA A 362 1.09 18.75 -1.71
N PHE A 363 -0.23 18.56 -1.68
CA PHE A 363 -1.13 18.74 -2.82
C PHE A 363 -1.59 20.20 -3.02
N GLY A 364 -1.11 21.16 -2.22
CA GLY A 364 -1.41 22.59 -2.35
C GLY A 364 -1.14 23.17 -3.74
N PRO A 365 0.02 22.90 -4.36
CA PRO A 365 0.30 23.37 -5.72
C PRO A 365 -0.74 22.92 -6.77
N LEU A 366 -1.24 21.70 -6.68
CA LEU A 366 -2.27 21.19 -7.59
C LEU A 366 -3.59 21.96 -7.43
N ARG A 367 -4.00 22.24 -6.18
CA ARG A 367 -5.19 23.06 -5.90
C ARG A 367 -5.02 24.51 -6.35
N ALA A 368 -3.84 25.11 -6.18
CA ALA A 368 -3.56 26.46 -6.64
C ALA A 368 -3.58 26.56 -8.18
N LEU A 369 -3.01 25.58 -8.87
CA LEU A 369 -3.04 25.53 -10.34
C LEU A 369 -4.47 25.40 -10.89
N HIS A 370 -5.31 24.61 -10.25
CA HIS A 370 -6.73 24.50 -10.57
C HIS A 370 -7.43 25.87 -10.48
N HIS A 371 -7.14 26.63 -9.44
CA HIS A 371 -7.73 27.98 -9.23
C HIS A 371 -7.36 28.99 -10.34
N TRP A 372 -6.20 28.81 -10.99
CA TRP A 372 -5.69 29.70 -12.04
C TRP A 372 -5.99 29.26 -13.46
N GLY A 373 -6.31 28.02 -13.72
CA GLY A 373 -6.39 27.47 -15.06
C GLY A 373 -7.62 26.64 -15.41
N GLY A 374 -8.52 26.42 -14.48
CA GLY A 374 -9.63 25.48 -14.67
C GLY A 374 -9.18 24.01 -14.53
N PRO A 375 -10.06 23.03 -14.78
CA PRO A 375 -9.77 21.64 -14.57
C PRO A 375 -8.54 21.20 -15.37
N MET A 376 -7.49 20.76 -14.66
CA MET A 376 -6.26 20.30 -15.27
C MET A 376 -6.47 18.94 -15.93
N GLY A 377 -6.86 18.96 -17.20
CA GLY A 377 -6.67 17.86 -18.13
C GLY A 377 -7.47 16.59 -17.89
N HIS A 378 -7.32 15.70 -18.79
CA HIS A 378 -8.02 14.44 -19.00
C HIS A 378 -8.17 13.57 -17.75
N GLN A 379 -9.36 13.00 -17.61
CA GLN A 379 -9.63 11.83 -16.76
C GLN A 379 -8.85 10.59 -17.28
N ALA A 380 -7.52 10.63 -17.19
CA ALA A 380 -6.71 9.50 -17.63
C ALA A 380 -6.84 8.34 -16.63
N GLU A 381 -6.86 7.11 -17.13
CA GLU A 381 -6.71 5.91 -16.32
C GLU A 381 -5.28 5.84 -15.74
N GLY A 382 -5.16 5.36 -14.50
CA GLY A 382 -3.89 5.18 -13.79
C GLY A 382 -3.62 6.22 -12.71
N VAL A 383 -2.43 6.12 -12.14
CA VAL A 383 -1.96 7.02 -11.06
C VAL A 383 -1.55 8.36 -11.64
N HIS A 384 -2.00 9.44 -11.00
CA HIS A 384 -1.66 10.80 -11.41
C HIS A 384 -0.16 11.07 -11.24
N TRP A 385 0.49 11.62 -12.25
CA TRP A 385 1.94 11.87 -12.26
C TRP A 385 2.43 12.66 -11.02
N TYR A 386 1.65 13.62 -10.53
CA TYR A 386 1.99 14.42 -9.37
C TYR A 386 1.97 13.59 -8.07
N SER A 387 1.05 12.64 -7.95
CA SER A 387 1.02 11.68 -6.84
C SER A 387 2.29 10.82 -6.84
N SER A 388 2.70 10.32 -8.02
CA SER A 388 3.93 9.54 -8.17
C SER A 388 5.17 10.36 -7.81
N LEU A 389 5.23 11.64 -8.24
CA LEU A 389 6.32 12.55 -7.89
C LEU A 389 6.40 12.80 -6.38
N LEU A 390 5.26 13.11 -5.74
CA LEU A 390 5.22 13.34 -4.29
C LEU A 390 5.59 12.08 -3.50
N HIS A 391 5.15 10.92 -3.95
CA HIS A 391 5.52 9.64 -3.32
C HIS A 391 7.03 9.42 -3.41
N TRP A 392 7.63 9.61 -4.60
CA TRP A 392 9.06 9.50 -4.80
C TRP A 392 9.85 10.48 -3.92
N ILE A 393 9.45 11.75 -3.86
CA ILE A 393 10.08 12.76 -2.99
C ILE A 393 9.95 12.35 -1.50
N GLY A 394 8.74 11.99 -1.10
CA GLY A 394 8.42 11.64 0.28
C GLY A 394 9.25 10.47 0.79
N THR A 395 9.36 9.39 0.03
CA THR A 395 10.14 8.20 0.40
C THR A 395 11.64 8.46 0.52
N HIS A 396 12.18 9.52 -0.12
CA HIS A 396 13.59 9.90 -0.01
C HIS A 396 13.89 10.91 1.10
N ILE A 397 12.88 11.67 1.55
CA ILE A 397 13.07 12.78 2.51
C ILE A 397 12.51 12.45 3.89
N LEU A 398 11.37 11.75 3.96
CA LEU A 398 10.67 11.47 5.20
C LEU A 398 11.07 10.11 5.79
N ASP A 399 10.92 9.99 7.11
CA ASP A 399 11.13 8.70 7.79
C ASP A 399 10.09 7.68 7.29
N PRO A 400 10.48 6.46 6.91
CA PRO A 400 9.58 5.40 6.45
C PRO A 400 8.42 5.10 7.41
N LYS A 401 8.53 5.42 8.70
CA LYS A 401 7.46 5.24 9.68
C LYS A 401 6.18 6.05 9.39
N HIS A 402 6.30 7.17 8.63
CA HIS A 402 5.17 8.01 8.24
C HIS A 402 4.38 7.47 7.05
N PHE A 403 4.86 6.39 6.45
CA PHE A 403 4.20 5.76 5.32
C PHE A 403 3.55 4.44 5.73
N HIS A 404 2.45 4.14 5.09
CA HIS A 404 1.87 2.81 5.24
C HIS A 404 2.91 1.74 4.82
N PRO A 405 3.11 0.66 5.61
CA PRO A 405 4.16 -0.33 5.34
C PRO A 405 4.15 -0.90 3.92
N TRP A 406 2.98 -0.96 3.29
CA TRP A 406 2.84 -1.48 1.93
C TRP A 406 3.22 -0.46 0.84
N SER A 407 3.24 0.84 1.14
CA SER A 407 3.59 1.87 0.17
C SER A 407 5.10 2.07 0.04
N VAL A 408 5.87 1.82 1.10
CA VAL A 408 7.35 1.93 1.10
C VAL A 408 7.99 0.88 0.20
N ILE A 409 7.39 -0.31 0.14
CA ILE A 409 7.89 -1.43 -0.67
C ILE A 409 7.80 -1.14 -2.18
N ALA A 410 6.92 -0.24 -2.62
CA ALA A 410 6.71 0.10 -4.03
C ALA A 410 7.70 1.14 -4.58
N SER A 411 8.49 1.81 -3.72
CA SER A 411 9.37 2.93 -4.12
C SER A 411 10.81 2.53 -4.44
N ASP A 412 11.21 1.30 -4.18
CA ASP A 412 12.57 0.80 -4.47
C ASP A 412 12.70 0.23 -5.91
N ARG A 413 12.00 0.84 -6.88
CA ARG A 413 12.10 0.51 -8.31
C ARG A 413 12.49 1.70 -9.16
#